data_d513a1e69807ce0a784d9745c4e32bb5
#
_entry.id   d513a1e69807ce0a784d9745c4e32bb5
#
_cell.length_a   1.000
_cell.length_b   1.000
_cell.length_c   1.000
_cell.angle_alpha   90.00
_cell.angle_beta   90.00
_cell.angle_gamma   90.00
#
_symmetry.space_group_name_H-M   'P 1'
#
loop_
_entity.id
_entity.type
_entity.pdbx_description
1 polymer ?
#
loop_
_entity_poly.entity_id
_entity_poly.type
_entity_poly.pdbx_seq_one_letter_code
_entity_poly.pdbx_strand_id
1 'polypeptide(L)'
;MDQSDIFYRQHAQATFVLVHGSWVDPFFWHGITRELLKMGHIVHTPQLPGHGTDKDKNVNHEIITKQVVHYITSNKLNNIILIGHSFGGTVIQKVAEQLHDRIKRLVFWNAFVLNDGESLTDQFPLQAQKFLLDLAAQSSDNTIKLPFQYFRDVFVNLADLQTARQIYSATTPEPATPLVEKLDLKTFYQLSTPRSFINLQEDTVVPTGENSGWYPHMASRLGVYRFIQGSGDHMSTAKVYPRRMAQLIVNASRD
;
A
#
# COMPACT_ATOMS: atom_id res chain seq x y z
N MET A 1 35.97 7.56 -11.49
CA MET A 1 34.51 7.30 -11.60
C MET A 1 34.28 5.95 -10.96
N ASP A 2 33.60 5.93 -9.84
CA ASP A 2 33.37 4.71 -9.08
C ASP A 2 32.35 3.84 -9.84
N GLN A 3 32.52 2.52 -9.83
CA GLN A 3 31.57 1.58 -10.47
C GLN A 3 30.16 1.72 -9.91
N SER A 4 29.99 2.26 -8.71
CA SER A 4 28.70 2.63 -8.12
C SER A 4 27.98 3.74 -8.91
N ASP A 5 28.70 4.74 -9.46
CA ASP A 5 28.15 5.84 -10.24
C ASP A 5 27.62 5.39 -11.61
N ILE A 6 28.19 4.32 -12.16
CA ILE A 6 27.76 3.75 -13.46
C ILE A 6 26.44 2.99 -13.30
N PHE A 7 26.21 2.34 -12.15
CA PHE A 7 24.96 1.59 -11.88
C PHE A 7 23.74 2.51 -11.70
N TYR A 8 23.96 3.75 -11.19
CA TYR A 8 22.90 4.75 -10.99
C TYR A 8 22.45 5.44 -12.27
N ARG A 9 23.27 5.46 -13.34
CA ARG A 9 22.93 6.12 -14.62
C ARG A 9 22.13 5.25 -15.60
N GLN A 10 21.84 4.00 -15.29
CA GLN A 10 21.20 3.06 -16.25
C GLN A 10 19.68 3.02 -16.20
N HIS A 11 19.03 3.78 -15.33
CA HIS A 11 17.56 3.75 -15.25
C HIS A 11 16.98 5.07 -15.74
N ALA A 12 16.08 5.02 -16.74
CA ALA A 12 15.30 6.17 -17.15
C ALA A 12 14.53 6.72 -15.94
N GLN A 13 14.51 8.06 -15.80
CA GLN A 13 13.72 8.73 -14.78
C GLN A 13 12.27 8.26 -14.83
N ALA A 14 11.72 7.81 -13.71
CA ALA A 14 10.34 7.42 -13.55
C ALA A 14 9.63 8.36 -12.57
N THR A 15 8.32 8.51 -12.74
CA THR A 15 7.44 9.23 -11.80
C THR A 15 6.66 8.20 -10.99
N PHE A 16 6.90 8.18 -9.69
CA PHE A 16 6.22 7.32 -8.73
C PHE A 16 5.13 8.07 -7.99
N VAL A 17 3.95 7.44 -7.86
CA VAL A 17 2.87 7.89 -6.97
C VAL A 17 2.66 6.78 -5.93
N LEU A 18 2.96 7.07 -4.66
CA LEU A 18 2.99 6.11 -3.56
C LEU A 18 1.77 6.30 -2.66
N VAL A 19 0.86 5.34 -2.69
CA VAL A 19 -0.38 5.33 -1.90
C VAL A 19 -0.17 4.47 -0.66
N HIS A 20 -0.27 5.09 0.52
CA HIS A 20 -0.03 4.44 1.80
C HIS A 20 -1.18 3.50 2.21
N GLY A 21 -0.90 2.64 3.19
CA GLY A 21 -1.88 1.73 3.78
C GLY A 21 -2.64 2.35 4.96
N SER A 22 -3.34 1.48 5.70
CA SER A 22 -4.10 1.83 6.90
C SER A 22 -3.19 2.28 8.05
N TRP A 23 -3.75 3.04 8.99
CA TRP A 23 -3.13 3.58 10.22
C TRP A 23 -1.97 4.54 10.02
N VAL A 24 -1.52 4.79 8.80
CA VAL A 24 -0.38 5.67 8.48
C VAL A 24 -0.80 6.81 7.56
N ASP A 25 0.14 7.69 7.27
CA ASP A 25 0.02 8.82 6.37
C ASP A 25 1.22 8.86 5.38
N PRO A 26 1.36 9.88 4.52
CA PRO A 26 2.48 9.97 3.59
C PRO A 26 3.87 9.90 4.23
N PHE A 27 4.01 10.19 5.53
CA PHE A 27 5.29 10.09 6.23
C PHE A 27 5.83 8.64 6.27
N PHE A 28 4.95 7.63 6.14
CA PHE A 28 5.35 6.24 5.96
C PHE A 28 6.36 6.06 4.83
N TRP A 29 6.21 6.83 3.77
CA TRP A 29 7.07 6.77 2.58
C TRP A 29 8.35 7.60 2.70
N HIS A 30 8.54 8.39 3.76
CA HIS A 30 9.61 9.40 3.86
C HIS A 30 11.01 8.85 3.53
N GLY A 31 11.41 7.74 4.14
CA GLY A 31 12.71 7.12 3.89
C GLY A 31 12.87 6.63 2.45
N ILE A 32 11.85 5.95 1.94
CA ILE A 32 11.82 5.40 0.58
C ILE A 32 11.83 6.54 -0.45
N THR A 33 11.02 7.58 -0.25
CA THR A 33 10.99 8.78 -1.10
C THR A 33 12.37 9.39 -1.25
N ARG A 34 13.08 9.57 -0.12
CA ARG A 34 14.45 10.12 -0.14
C ARG A 34 15.41 9.27 -0.96
N GLU A 35 15.32 7.95 -0.88
CA GLU A 35 16.18 7.05 -1.66
C GLU A 35 15.80 7.04 -3.15
N LEU A 36 14.52 7.06 -3.50
CA LEU A 36 14.06 7.17 -4.90
C LEU A 36 14.48 8.50 -5.54
N LEU A 37 14.40 9.62 -4.80
CA LEU A 37 14.89 10.93 -5.25
C LEU A 37 16.41 10.91 -5.49
N LYS A 38 17.21 10.27 -4.62
CA LYS A 38 18.66 10.08 -4.83
C LYS A 38 18.98 9.26 -6.09
N MET A 39 18.08 8.34 -6.45
CA MET A 39 18.19 7.55 -7.70
C MET A 39 17.74 8.34 -8.94
N GLY A 40 17.35 9.61 -8.80
CA GLY A 40 16.96 10.49 -9.91
C GLY A 40 15.51 10.39 -10.34
N HIS A 41 14.65 9.74 -9.55
CA HIS A 41 13.22 9.61 -9.84
C HIS A 41 12.41 10.78 -9.28
N ILE A 42 11.18 10.95 -9.79
CA ILE A 42 10.19 11.89 -9.27
C ILE A 42 9.23 11.09 -8.38
N VAL A 43 8.89 11.62 -7.19
CA VAL A 43 8.07 10.91 -6.22
C VAL A 43 6.96 11.80 -5.69
N HIS A 44 5.76 11.26 -5.68
CA HIS A 44 4.55 11.87 -5.14
C HIS A 44 3.95 10.95 -4.08
N THR A 45 3.52 11.53 -2.96
CA THR A 45 2.92 10.80 -1.84
C THR A 45 1.62 11.49 -1.43
N PRO A 46 0.50 11.23 -2.13
CA PRO A 46 -0.77 11.87 -1.80
C PRO A 46 -1.24 11.50 -0.40
N GLN A 47 -1.80 12.49 0.31
CA GLN A 47 -2.52 12.28 1.57
C GLN A 47 -3.88 11.66 1.28
N LEU A 48 -4.23 10.59 1.98
CA LEU A 48 -5.57 10.01 1.93
C LEU A 48 -6.48 10.69 2.95
N PRO A 49 -7.72 11.06 2.59
CA PRO A 49 -8.72 11.58 3.52
C PRO A 49 -8.95 10.61 4.69
N GLY A 50 -9.22 11.15 5.87
CA GLY A 50 -9.41 10.38 7.09
C GLY A 50 -8.13 9.85 7.74
N HIS A 51 -6.95 10.04 7.14
CA HIS A 51 -5.67 9.51 7.65
C HIS A 51 -4.76 10.63 8.20
N GLY A 52 -3.76 10.24 8.99
CA GLY A 52 -2.81 11.18 9.59
C GLY A 52 -3.50 12.19 10.49
N THR A 53 -3.22 13.47 10.27
CA THR A 53 -3.79 14.58 11.05
C THR A 53 -5.21 14.98 10.67
N ASP A 54 -5.79 14.36 9.64
CA ASP A 54 -7.17 14.63 9.25
C ASP A 54 -8.13 14.15 10.36
N LYS A 55 -8.95 15.10 10.83
CA LYS A 55 -9.91 14.88 11.91
C LYS A 55 -11.24 14.32 11.41
N ASP A 56 -11.57 14.53 10.15
CA ASP A 56 -12.77 13.96 9.56
C ASP A 56 -12.53 12.47 9.24
N LYS A 57 -13.06 11.61 10.09
CA LYS A 57 -13.01 10.15 9.92
C LYS A 57 -14.21 9.58 9.17
N ASN A 58 -15.19 10.42 8.84
CA ASN A 58 -16.39 10.01 8.09
C ASN A 58 -16.09 9.97 6.58
N VAL A 59 -15.21 9.08 6.19
CA VAL A 59 -14.77 8.87 4.81
C VAL A 59 -15.12 7.47 4.34
N ASN A 60 -15.37 7.33 3.04
CA ASN A 60 -15.56 6.06 2.37
C ASN A 60 -14.49 5.86 1.29
N HIS A 61 -14.48 4.68 0.67
CA HIS A 61 -13.49 4.34 -0.34
C HIS A 61 -13.55 5.25 -1.57
N GLU A 62 -14.77 5.71 -1.93
CA GLU A 62 -14.96 6.63 -3.06
C GLU A 62 -14.30 8.00 -2.81
N ILE A 63 -14.46 8.57 -1.60
CA ILE A 63 -13.83 9.84 -1.20
C ILE A 63 -12.29 9.72 -1.29
N ILE A 64 -11.73 8.62 -0.79
CA ILE A 64 -10.29 8.34 -0.83
C ILE A 64 -9.81 8.22 -2.27
N THR A 65 -10.51 7.43 -3.09
CA THR A 65 -10.18 7.24 -4.50
C THR A 65 -10.20 8.55 -5.27
N LYS A 66 -11.26 9.36 -5.10
CA LYS A 66 -11.39 10.67 -5.76
C LYS A 66 -10.25 11.62 -5.40
N GLN A 67 -9.78 11.61 -4.17
CA GLN A 67 -8.64 12.43 -3.75
C GLN A 67 -7.37 12.04 -4.48
N VAL A 68 -7.07 10.76 -4.64
CA VAL A 68 -5.88 10.31 -5.38
C VAL A 68 -6.01 10.64 -6.87
N VAL A 69 -7.18 10.43 -7.46
CA VAL A 69 -7.49 10.82 -8.85
C VAL A 69 -7.29 12.32 -9.05
N HIS A 70 -7.86 13.13 -8.15
CA HIS A 70 -7.70 14.58 -8.17
C HIS A 70 -6.23 15.00 -8.05
N TYR A 71 -5.47 14.39 -7.14
CA TYR A 71 -4.04 14.67 -6.97
C TYR A 71 -3.27 14.41 -8.28
N ILE A 72 -3.47 13.26 -8.92
CA ILE A 72 -2.79 12.88 -10.17
C ILE A 72 -3.16 13.84 -11.32
N THR A 73 -4.44 14.17 -11.45
CA THR A 73 -4.93 15.01 -12.53
C THR A 73 -4.53 16.48 -12.37
N SER A 74 -4.64 17.03 -11.16
CA SER A 74 -4.27 18.42 -10.84
C SER A 74 -2.77 18.69 -11.01
N ASN A 75 -1.93 17.69 -10.70
CA ASN A 75 -0.49 17.75 -10.94
C ASN A 75 -0.11 17.35 -12.37
N LYS A 76 -1.07 17.07 -13.25
CA LYS A 76 -0.88 16.69 -14.66
C LYS A 76 0.07 15.51 -14.84
N LEU A 77 0.06 14.57 -13.89
CA LEU A 77 0.93 13.42 -13.92
C LEU A 77 0.48 12.44 -14.99
N ASN A 78 1.45 11.93 -15.77
CA ASN A 78 1.25 10.94 -16.82
C ASN A 78 2.41 9.95 -16.81
N ASN A 79 2.20 8.77 -17.40
CA ASN A 79 3.18 7.70 -17.48
C ASN A 79 3.76 7.33 -16.11
N ILE A 80 2.88 7.29 -15.09
CA ILE A 80 3.25 7.08 -13.69
C ILE A 80 3.35 5.59 -13.36
N ILE A 81 4.19 5.29 -12.38
CA ILE A 81 4.17 4.04 -11.63
C ILE A 81 3.33 4.28 -10.38
N LEU A 82 2.15 3.70 -10.34
CA LEU A 82 1.23 3.84 -9.21
C LEU A 82 1.41 2.66 -8.24
N ILE A 83 1.80 2.97 -7.01
CA ILE A 83 2.14 1.96 -6.00
C ILE A 83 1.15 2.04 -4.86
N GLY A 84 0.59 0.89 -4.45
CA GLY A 84 -0.24 0.76 -3.27
C GLY A 84 0.39 -0.18 -2.26
N HIS A 85 0.52 0.26 -1.02
CA HIS A 85 0.91 -0.56 0.11
C HIS A 85 -0.32 -0.96 0.92
N SER A 86 -0.46 -2.24 1.27
CA SER A 86 -1.53 -2.71 2.15
C SER A 86 -2.93 -2.32 1.63
N PHE A 87 -3.75 -1.60 2.40
CA PHE A 87 -5.02 -0.99 1.99
C PHE A 87 -4.87 -0.16 0.71
N GLY A 88 -3.73 0.53 0.51
CA GLY A 88 -3.46 1.28 -0.71
C GLY A 88 -3.58 0.46 -1.99
N GLY A 89 -3.49 -0.87 -1.92
CA GLY A 89 -3.76 -1.76 -3.04
C GLY A 89 -5.18 -1.67 -3.56
N THR A 90 -6.18 -1.61 -2.66
CA THR A 90 -7.58 -1.45 -3.03
C THR A 90 -7.85 -0.07 -3.65
N VAL A 91 -7.15 0.96 -3.14
CA VAL A 91 -7.25 2.32 -3.67
C VAL A 91 -6.71 2.39 -5.10
N ILE A 92 -5.51 1.82 -5.36
CA ILE A 92 -4.94 1.86 -6.71
C ILE A 92 -5.74 1.02 -7.71
N GLN A 93 -6.46 -0.02 -7.29
CA GLN A 93 -7.41 -0.72 -8.16
C GLN A 93 -8.50 0.24 -8.66
N LYS A 94 -9.11 1.02 -7.77
CA LYS A 94 -10.18 1.99 -8.11
C LYS A 94 -9.64 3.21 -8.89
N VAL A 95 -8.43 3.68 -8.57
CA VAL A 95 -7.78 4.77 -9.33
C VAL A 95 -7.48 4.33 -10.76
N ALA A 96 -7.02 3.09 -10.94
CA ALA A 96 -6.71 2.56 -12.27
C ALA A 96 -7.93 2.51 -13.20
N GLU A 97 -9.13 2.25 -12.68
CA GLU A 97 -10.35 2.27 -13.48
C GLU A 97 -10.62 3.63 -14.14
N GLN A 98 -10.18 4.71 -13.49
CA GLN A 98 -10.42 6.09 -13.96
C GLN A 98 -9.23 6.69 -14.73
N LEU A 99 -8.00 6.21 -14.48
CA LEU A 99 -6.77 6.83 -14.97
C LEU A 99 -5.80 5.84 -15.64
N HIS A 100 -6.30 4.69 -16.13
CA HIS A 100 -5.45 3.66 -16.74
C HIS A 100 -4.56 4.17 -17.88
N ASP A 101 -5.01 5.17 -18.63
CA ASP A 101 -4.29 5.84 -19.70
C ASP A 101 -3.08 6.66 -19.21
N ARG A 102 -3.06 7.04 -17.92
CA ARG A 102 -1.95 7.77 -17.30
C ARG A 102 -0.98 6.85 -16.55
N ILE A 103 -1.34 5.59 -16.37
CA ILE A 103 -0.61 4.63 -15.53
C ILE A 103 0.22 3.70 -16.41
N LYS A 104 1.54 3.81 -16.32
CA LYS A 104 2.47 2.90 -16.98
C LYS A 104 2.42 1.51 -16.35
N ARG A 105 2.37 1.42 -15.01
CA ARG A 105 2.38 0.17 -14.25
C ARG A 105 1.75 0.35 -12.88
N LEU A 106 1.02 -0.66 -12.43
CA LEU A 106 0.56 -0.81 -11.06
C LEU A 106 1.55 -1.67 -10.28
N VAL A 107 1.91 -1.24 -9.08
CA VAL A 107 2.76 -2.02 -8.17
C VAL A 107 2.03 -2.21 -6.85
N PHE A 108 1.77 -3.44 -6.50
CA PHE A 108 1.18 -3.84 -5.23
C PHE A 108 2.31 -4.27 -4.30
N TRP A 109 2.50 -3.58 -3.18
CA TRP A 109 3.49 -3.95 -2.19
C TRP A 109 2.81 -4.44 -0.92
N ASN A 110 2.94 -5.73 -0.61
CA ASN A 110 2.25 -6.39 0.50
C ASN A 110 0.80 -5.91 0.61
N ALA A 111 0.12 -5.85 -0.51
CA ALA A 111 -1.12 -5.13 -0.67
C ALA A 111 -2.31 -6.07 -0.87
N PHE A 112 -3.48 -5.58 -0.52
CA PHE A 112 -4.72 -6.29 -0.80
C PHE A 112 -5.13 -6.09 -2.26
N VAL A 113 -5.48 -7.20 -2.91
CA VAL A 113 -6.03 -7.25 -4.26
C VAL A 113 -7.40 -7.90 -4.17
N LEU A 114 -8.45 -7.10 -4.30
CA LEU A 114 -9.83 -7.58 -4.14
C LEU A 114 -10.41 -8.08 -5.46
N ASN A 115 -11.24 -9.11 -5.41
CA ASN A 115 -12.15 -9.43 -6.50
C ASN A 115 -13.33 -8.45 -6.54
N ASP A 116 -14.06 -8.45 -7.66
CA ASP A 116 -15.32 -7.72 -7.77
C ASP A 116 -16.31 -8.15 -6.69
N GLY A 117 -16.88 -7.17 -6.00
CA GLY A 117 -17.85 -7.38 -4.92
C GLY A 117 -17.25 -7.76 -3.55
N GLU A 118 -15.91 -7.78 -3.41
CA GLU A 118 -15.26 -8.02 -2.12
C GLU A 118 -14.93 -6.71 -1.39
N SER A 119 -14.81 -6.81 -0.06
CA SER A 119 -14.22 -5.80 0.82
C SER A 119 -12.81 -6.22 1.27
N LEU A 120 -12.05 -5.27 1.84
CA LEU A 120 -10.74 -5.60 2.40
C LEU A 120 -10.89 -6.57 3.58
N THR A 121 -11.89 -6.38 4.43
CA THR A 121 -12.11 -7.26 5.60
C THR A 121 -12.45 -8.69 5.20
N ASP A 122 -13.03 -8.93 4.02
CA ASP A 122 -13.28 -10.29 3.51
C ASP A 122 -11.97 -11.09 3.29
N GLN A 123 -10.82 -10.42 3.25
CA GLN A 123 -9.50 -11.05 3.05
C GLN A 123 -8.90 -11.60 4.35
N PHE A 124 -9.55 -11.37 5.49
CA PHE A 124 -9.07 -11.86 6.78
C PHE A 124 -9.87 -13.06 7.27
N PRO A 125 -9.26 -13.93 8.10
CA PRO A 125 -10.01 -14.94 8.85
C PRO A 125 -11.13 -14.29 9.70
N LEU A 126 -12.26 -14.99 9.86
CA LEU A 126 -13.45 -14.47 10.57
C LEU A 126 -13.15 -13.89 11.96
N GLN A 127 -12.20 -14.48 12.69
CA GLN A 127 -11.79 -13.97 14.01
C GLN A 127 -11.12 -12.59 13.91
N ALA A 128 -10.26 -12.38 12.91
CA ALA A 128 -9.61 -11.10 12.68
C ALA A 128 -10.61 -10.04 12.17
N GLN A 129 -11.55 -10.43 11.29
CA GLN A 129 -12.65 -9.56 10.89
C GLN A 129 -13.45 -9.08 12.10
N LYS A 130 -13.91 -10.03 12.94
CA LYS A 130 -14.67 -9.71 14.15
C LYS A 130 -13.89 -8.80 15.08
N PHE A 131 -12.61 -9.07 15.31
CA PHE A 131 -11.75 -8.26 16.16
C PHE A 131 -11.67 -6.80 15.67
N LEU A 132 -11.46 -6.57 14.38
CA LEU A 132 -11.41 -5.23 13.81
C LEU A 132 -12.75 -4.50 13.91
N LEU A 133 -13.85 -5.19 13.63
CA LEU A 133 -15.21 -4.63 13.73
C LEU A 133 -15.60 -4.31 15.17
N ASP A 134 -15.21 -5.15 16.14
CA ASP A 134 -15.45 -4.89 17.56
C ASP A 134 -14.67 -3.62 18.03
N LEU A 135 -13.43 -3.41 17.54
CA LEU A 135 -12.68 -2.18 17.81
C LEU A 135 -13.36 -0.94 17.21
N ALA A 136 -13.87 -1.03 15.99
CA ALA A 136 -14.61 0.05 15.36
C ALA A 136 -15.89 0.39 16.13
N ALA A 137 -16.65 -0.63 16.55
CA ALA A 137 -17.89 -0.48 17.30
C ALA A 137 -17.70 0.16 18.70
N GLN A 138 -16.50 0.02 19.28
CA GLN A 138 -16.14 0.64 20.55
C GLN A 138 -15.68 2.11 20.38
N SER A 139 -15.44 2.55 19.17
CA SER A 139 -15.01 3.91 18.85
C SER A 139 -16.21 4.82 18.64
N SER A 140 -16.11 6.07 19.08
CA SER A 140 -17.18 7.08 18.90
C SER A 140 -17.28 7.61 17.48
N ASP A 141 -16.25 7.41 16.65
CA ASP A 141 -16.12 7.94 15.30
C ASP A 141 -15.91 6.85 14.24
N ASN A 142 -16.30 5.62 14.56
CA ASN A 142 -16.20 4.45 13.68
C ASN A 142 -14.77 4.23 13.16
N THR A 143 -13.78 4.33 14.06
CA THR A 143 -12.37 4.11 13.73
C THR A 143 -11.81 2.88 14.43
N ILE A 144 -10.75 2.34 13.87
CA ILE A 144 -10.04 1.19 14.41
C ILE A 144 -8.68 1.66 14.94
N LYS A 145 -8.50 1.58 16.25
CA LYS A 145 -7.20 1.76 16.91
C LYS A 145 -6.69 0.41 17.39
N LEU A 146 -5.64 -0.08 16.78
CA LEU A 146 -5.06 -1.38 17.16
C LEU A 146 -4.38 -1.29 18.54
N PRO A 147 -4.53 -2.30 19.41
CA PRO A 147 -3.69 -2.42 20.60
C PRO A 147 -2.22 -2.58 20.22
N PHE A 148 -1.31 -1.97 20.99
CA PHE A 148 0.13 -1.99 20.71
C PHE A 148 0.70 -3.40 20.54
N GLN A 149 0.30 -4.34 21.39
CA GLN A 149 0.79 -5.72 21.32
C GLN A 149 0.42 -6.38 19.99
N TYR A 150 -0.85 -6.23 19.56
CA TYR A 150 -1.30 -6.75 18.27
C TYR A 150 -0.56 -6.09 17.11
N PHE A 151 -0.42 -4.77 17.15
CA PHE A 151 0.31 -4.03 16.11
C PHE A 151 1.77 -4.50 16.01
N ARG A 152 2.45 -4.65 17.15
CA ARG A 152 3.83 -5.12 17.22
C ARG A 152 3.99 -6.51 16.62
N ASP A 153 3.14 -7.44 17.01
CA ASP A 153 3.30 -8.86 16.65
C ASP A 153 2.86 -9.15 15.20
N VAL A 154 1.98 -8.31 14.64
CA VAL A 154 1.39 -8.55 13.31
C VAL A 154 1.96 -7.62 12.24
N PHE A 155 2.16 -6.33 12.53
CA PHE A 155 2.52 -5.33 11.51
C PHE A 155 4.02 -4.99 11.49
N VAL A 156 4.70 -5.13 12.63
CA VAL A 156 6.12 -4.78 12.78
C VAL A 156 6.89 -5.88 13.51
N ASN A 157 6.58 -7.13 13.16
CA ASN A 157 7.06 -8.35 13.84
C ASN A 157 8.58 -8.54 13.76
N LEU A 158 9.30 -7.86 12.89
CA LEU A 158 10.76 -7.86 12.82
C LEU A 158 11.41 -6.68 13.58
N ALA A 159 10.62 -5.71 14.04
CA ALA A 159 11.15 -4.55 14.73
C ALA A 159 11.51 -4.88 16.18
N ASP A 160 12.62 -4.29 16.67
CA ASP A 160 12.84 -4.24 18.12
C ASP A 160 11.77 -3.41 18.82
N LEU A 161 11.71 -3.54 20.16
CA LEU A 161 10.65 -2.89 20.94
C LEU A 161 10.66 -1.36 20.82
N GLN A 162 11.85 -0.75 20.73
CA GLN A 162 12.00 0.69 20.60
C GLN A 162 11.48 1.16 19.23
N THR A 163 11.88 0.51 18.18
CA THR A 163 11.43 0.80 16.80
C THR A 163 9.92 0.56 16.66
N ALA A 164 9.40 -0.55 17.22
CA ALA A 164 7.97 -0.84 17.21
C ALA A 164 7.15 0.26 17.91
N ARG A 165 7.60 0.74 19.08
CA ARG A 165 6.97 1.86 19.81
C ARG A 165 7.02 3.16 19.00
N GLN A 166 8.14 3.47 18.35
CA GLN A 166 8.27 4.67 17.50
C GLN A 166 7.32 4.62 16.30
N ILE A 167 7.17 3.46 15.64
CA ILE A 167 6.24 3.33 14.52
C ILE A 167 4.80 3.44 15.03
N TYR A 168 4.46 2.72 16.10
CA TYR A 168 3.12 2.76 16.67
C TYR A 168 2.69 4.15 17.13
N SER A 169 3.60 4.94 17.72
CA SER A 169 3.29 6.32 18.17
C SER A 169 2.97 7.26 17.00
N ALA A 170 3.37 6.92 15.79
CA ALA A 170 3.05 7.67 14.58
C ALA A 170 1.78 7.16 13.86
N THR A 171 1.16 6.06 14.35
CA THR A 171 -0.11 5.59 13.79
C THR A 171 -1.28 6.45 14.27
N THR A 172 -2.30 6.54 13.42
CA THR A 172 -3.56 7.20 13.73
C THR A 172 -4.72 6.22 13.59
N PRO A 173 -5.87 6.44 14.28
CA PRO A 173 -7.04 5.59 14.10
C PRO A 173 -7.46 5.52 12.64
N GLU A 174 -7.72 4.31 12.16
CA GLU A 174 -8.14 4.02 10.78
C GLU A 174 -9.64 4.14 10.62
N PRO A 175 -10.18 4.88 9.65
CA PRO A 175 -11.60 4.83 9.31
C PRO A 175 -12.04 3.41 8.95
N ALA A 176 -13.07 2.88 9.60
CA ALA A 176 -13.52 1.50 9.38
C ALA A 176 -14.31 1.34 8.08
N THR A 177 -15.07 2.37 7.68
CA THR A 177 -15.96 2.30 6.50
C THR A 177 -15.23 1.85 5.23
N PRO A 178 -14.08 2.43 4.82
CA PRO A 178 -13.41 2.02 3.59
C PRO A 178 -12.92 0.56 3.60
N LEU A 179 -12.72 -0.04 4.79
CA LEU A 179 -12.24 -1.41 4.91
C LEU A 179 -13.35 -2.45 4.76
N VAL A 180 -14.60 -2.08 5.06
CA VAL A 180 -15.76 -2.98 5.03
C VAL A 180 -16.62 -2.82 3.77
N GLU A 181 -16.43 -1.74 3.02
CA GLU A 181 -17.15 -1.50 1.77
C GLU A 181 -16.76 -2.52 0.70
N LYS A 182 -17.78 -3.06 0.04
CA LYS A 182 -17.59 -3.93 -1.12
C LYS A 182 -17.38 -3.07 -2.37
N LEU A 183 -16.32 -3.38 -3.11
CA LEU A 183 -15.93 -2.61 -4.29
C LEU A 183 -16.44 -3.26 -5.58
N ASP A 184 -17.03 -2.45 -6.47
CA ASP A 184 -17.21 -2.83 -7.88
C ASP A 184 -15.87 -2.66 -8.60
N LEU A 185 -15.29 -3.76 -9.05
CA LEU A 185 -13.98 -3.85 -9.69
C LEU A 185 -14.04 -4.47 -11.09
N LYS A 186 -15.24 -4.57 -11.68
CA LYS A 186 -15.42 -5.15 -13.03
C LYS A 186 -14.54 -4.47 -14.07
N THR A 187 -14.45 -3.15 -14.02
CA THR A 187 -13.63 -2.36 -14.95
C THR A 187 -12.14 -2.64 -14.73
N PHE A 188 -11.69 -2.72 -13.46
CA PHE A 188 -10.29 -3.03 -13.15
C PHE A 188 -9.80 -4.33 -13.80
N TYR A 189 -10.64 -5.37 -13.80
CA TYR A 189 -10.31 -6.67 -14.37
C TYR A 189 -10.30 -6.71 -15.90
N GLN A 190 -10.82 -5.68 -16.55
CA GLN A 190 -10.74 -5.52 -18.01
C GLN A 190 -9.49 -4.74 -18.46
N LEU A 191 -8.75 -4.13 -17.53
CA LEU A 191 -7.58 -3.32 -17.85
C LEU A 191 -6.38 -4.19 -18.21
N SER A 192 -5.66 -3.79 -19.26
CA SER A 192 -4.38 -4.38 -19.67
C SER A 192 -3.16 -3.73 -19.04
N THR A 193 -3.34 -2.77 -18.12
CA THR A 193 -2.25 -2.07 -17.43
C THR A 193 -1.30 -3.08 -16.77
N PRO A 194 0.02 -3.03 -17.07
CA PRO A 194 1.00 -3.94 -16.50
C PRO A 194 1.01 -3.90 -14.96
N ARG A 195 1.19 -5.05 -14.35
CA ARG A 195 1.08 -5.22 -12.89
C ARG A 195 2.34 -5.85 -12.32
N SER A 196 2.69 -5.47 -11.10
CA SER A 196 3.75 -6.09 -10.30
C SER A 196 3.28 -6.29 -8.87
N PHE A 197 3.82 -7.29 -8.20
CA PHE A 197 3.62 -7.51 -6.77
C PHE A 197 4.97 -7.63 -6.07
N ILE A 198 5.19 -6.84 -5.02
CA ILE A 198 6.32 -6.95 -4.10
C ILE A 198 5.81 -7.68 -2.86
N ASN A 199 6.39 -8.85 -2.61
CA ASN A 199 6.09 -9.68 -1.44
C ASN A 199 7.28 -9.66 -0.48
N LEU A 200 7.06 -9.24 0.76
CA LEU A 200 8.02 -9.40 1.83
C LEU A 200 7.67 -10.68 2.61
N GLN A 201 8.64 -11.58 2.74
CA GLN A 201 8.41 -12.96 3.17
C GLN A 201 7.95 -13.08 4.63
N GLU A 202 8.37 -12.14 5.48
CA GLU A 202 8.05 -12.14 6.90
C GLU A 202 6.80 -11.30 7.25
N ASP A 203 6.06 -10.87 6.22
CA ASP A 203 4.78 -10.18 6.40
C ASP A 203 3.71 -11.13 6.93
N THR A 204 3.19 -10.81 8.11
CA THR A 204 2.13 -11.60 8.77
C THR A 204 0.73 -11.00 8.58
N VAL A 205 0.62 -9.83 7.95
CA VAL A 205 -0.68 -9.22 7.56
C VAL A 205 -1.20 -9.82 6.25
N VAL A 206 -0.28 -10.03 5.29
CA VAL A 206 -0.59 -10.64 3.97
C VAL A 206 0.27 -11.90 3.80
N PRO A 207 0.10 -12.91 4.68
CA PRO A 207 0.93 -14.11 4.69
C PRO A 207 0.64 -15.03 3.48
N THR A 208 1.39 -16.11 3.39
CA THR A 208 1.03 -17.23 2.51
C THR A 208 -0.08 -18.05 3.15
N GLY A 209 -1.20 -18.28 2.45
CA GLY A 209 -2.34 -19.04 2.96
C GLY A 209 -3.44 -19.26 1.92
N GLU A 210 -4.17 -20.36 2.02
CA GLU A 210 -5.21 -20.75 1.05
C GLU A 210 -6.45 -19.83 1.10
N ASN A 211 -6.83 -19.40 2.29
CA ASN A 211 -8.06 -18.64 2.52
C ASN A 211 -7.80 -17.18 2.95
N SER A 212 -6.55 -16.77 2.99
CA SER A 212 -6.15 -15.41 3.36
C SER A 212 -4.73 -15.13 2.90
N GLY A 213 -4.35 -13.85 2.85
CA GLY A 213 -3.00 -13.44 2.47
C GLY A 213 -2.75 -13.47 0.96
N TRP A 214 -1.47 -13.53 0.57
CA TRP A 214 -1.10 -13.37 -0.83
C TRP A 214 -1.24 -14.66 -1.65
N TYR A 215 -0.44 -15.66 -1.36
CA TYR A 215 -0.39 -16.89 -2.17
C TYR A 215 -0.93 -18.09 -1.40
N PRO A 216 -1.78 -18.92 -1.99
CA PRO A 216 -2.39 -18.79 -3.33
C PRO A 216 -3.60 -17.85 -3.40
N HIS A 217 -4.14 -17.40 -2.28
CA HIS A 217 -5.46 -16.74 -2.16
C HIS A 217 -5.66 -15.56 -3.13
N MET A 218 -4.78 -14.54 -3.10
CA MET A 218 -4.92 -13.36 -3.96
C MET A 218 -4.03 -13.39 -5.20
N ALA A 219 -3.07 -14.32 -5.28
CA ALA A 219 -2.03 -14.28 -6.31
C ALA A 219 -2.55 -14.39 -7.74
N SER A 220 -3.61 -15.18 -7.96
CA SER A 220 -4.23 -15.36 -9.29
C SER A 220 -5.00 -14.13 -9.78
N ARG A 221 -5.39 -13.21 -8.86
CA ARG A 221 -6.24 -12.06 -9.16
C ARG A 221 -5.57 -11.01 -10.04
N LEU A 222 -4.24 -10.98 -10.07
CA LEU A 222 -3.49 -10.05 -10.92
C LEU A 222 -3.26 -10.56 -12.34
N GLY A 223 -3.66 -11.80 -12.66
CA GLY A 223 -3.38 -12.41 -13.96
C GLY A 223 -1.87 -12.59 -14.19
N VAL A 224 -1.36 -12.08 -15.32
CA VAL A 224 0.09 -12.05 -15.58
C VAL A 224 0.69 -10.80 -14.91
N TYR A 225 1.62 -11.01 -14.01
CA TYR A 225 2.28 -9.92 -13.28
C TYR A 225 3.75 -10.26 -13.01
N ARG A 226 4.54 -9.21 -12.76
CA ARG A 226 5.92 -9.36 -12.28
C ARG A 226 5.89 -9.59 -10.77
N PHE A 227 6.48 -10.70 -10.32
CA PHE A 227 6.64 -11.00 -8.90
C PHE A 227 8.04 -10.62 -8.43
N ILE A 228 8.13 -9.83 -7.38
CA ILE A 228 9.38 -9.44 -6.72
C ILE A 228 9.29 -9.90 -5.27
N GLN A 229 10.22 -10.75 -4.87
CA GLN A 229 10.32 -11.23 -3.50
C GLN A 229 11.43 -10.49 -2.75
N GLY A 230 11.15 -10.13 -1.51
CA GLY A 230 12.10 -9.51 -0.59
C GLY A 230 11.95 -10.07 0.81
N SER A 231 12.91 -9.76 1.70
CA SER A 231 12.80 -10.01 3.13
C SER A 231 12.28 -8.77 3.84
N GLY A 232 11.42 -8.94 4.82
CA GLY A 232 10.86 -7.88 5.64
C GLY A 232 9.44 -8.16 6.10
N ASP A 233 8.98 -7.34 7.04
CA ASP A 233 7.63 -7.33 7.57
C ASP A 233 6.74 -6.28 6.90
N HIS A 234 5.51 -6.16 7.37
CA HIS A 234 4.50 -5.31 6.75
C HIS A 234 4.86 -3.82 6.76
N MET A 235 5.41 -3.29 7.86
CA MET A 235 5.59 -1.84 8.02
C MET A 235 7.01 -1.43 8.44
N SER A 236 7.69 -2.18 9.33
CA SER A 236 8.96 -1.72 9.88
C SER A 236 10.06 -1.67 8.83
N THR A 237 9.99 -2.53 7.83
CA THR A 237 10.97 -2.62 6.73
C THR A 237 11.09 -1.31 5.95
N ALA A 238 10.00 -0.56 5.76
CA ALA A 238 10.01 0.75 5.12
C ALA A 238 10.88 1.77 5.87
N LYS A 239 10.85 1.73 7.21
CA LYS A 239 11.60 2.61 8.08
C LYS A 239 13.05 2.17 8.25
N VAL A 240 13.27 0.87 8.45
CA VAL A 240 14.60 0.32 8.82
C VAL A 240 15.49 0.15 7.58
N TYR A 241 14.91 -0.24 6.44
CA TYR A 241 15.65 -0.55 5.22
C TYR A 241 15.13 0.21 3.98
N PRO A 242 14.98 1.55 4.03
CA PRO A 242 14.34 2.33 2.98
C PRO A 242 15.06 2.21 1.62
N ARG A 243 16.40 2.11 1.61
CA ARG A 243 17.19 1.92 0.38
C ARG A 243 16.86 0.60 -0.31
N ARG A 244 16.78 -0.50 0.47
CA ARG A 244 16.41 -1.81 -0.07
C ARG A 244 15.00 -1.78 -0.65
N MET A 245 14.05 -1.14 0.04
CA MET A 245 12.69 -1.00 -0.45
C MET A 245 12.63 -0.16 -1.73
N ALA A 246 13.35 0.95 -1.81
CA ALA A 246 13.44 1.74 -3.03
C ALA A 246 13.97 0.91 -4.22
N GLN A 247 14.98 0.06 -4.01
CA GLN A 247 15.49 -0.85 -5.04
C GLN A 247 14.45 -1.88 -5.50
N LEU A 248 13.69 -2.48 -4.57
CA LEU A 248 12.60 -3.42 -4.91
C LEU A 248 11.52 -2.71 -5.74
N ILE A 249 11.15 -1.48 -5.36
CA ILE A 249 10.19 -0.64 -6.10
C ILE A 249 10.70 -0.37 -7.52
N VAL A 250 11.94 0.07 -7.68
CA VAL A 250 12.54 0.29 -9.01
C VAL A 250 12.56 -1.00 -9.83
N ASN A 251 12.90 -2.13 -9.23
CA ASN A 251 12.87 -3.43 -9.91
C ASN A 251 11.45 -3.84 -10.34
N ALA A 252 10.45 -3.58 -9.49
CA ALA A 252 9.06 -3.86 -9.79
C ALA A 252 8.49 -2.96 -10.90
N SER A 253 9.07 -1.77 -11.12
CA SER A 253 8.62 -0.78 -12.08
C SER A 253 9.13 -0.98 -13.52
N ARG A 254 10.05 -1.91 -13.73
CA ARG A 254 10.63 -2.19 -15.06
C ARG A 254 9.63 -2.84 -16.00
N ASP A 255 9.84 -2.65 -17.28
CA ASP A 255 9.09 -3.33 -18.36
C ASP A 255 9.51 -4.79 -18.49
#